data_04c39e1e5d4d418d778ccc477749bff5
#
_entry.id   04c39e1e5d4d418d778ccc477749bff5
#
_cell.length_a   1.000
_cell.length_b   1.000
_cell.length_c   1.000
_cell.angle_alpha   90.00
_cell.angle_beta   90.00
_cell.angle_gamma   90.00
#
_symmetry.space_group_name_H-M   'P 1'
#
loop_
_entity.id
_entity.type
_entity.pdbx_description
1 polymer ?
#
loop_
_entity_poly.entity_id
_entity_poly.type
_entity_poly.pdbx_seq_one_letter_code
_entity_poly.pdbx_strand_id
1 'polypeptide(L)'
;LADAAFGAGSSDLINSTEGVLYAESKSQIETTSGYNYYISLSDGTSANRIEIRQTSTNLQFLWRVGGVYQGELTKSGIDLTNFNKIALKYSSSEIAFWINSIKIGTISNPTLYLANTLTELAFDDGAGGNYFLGKNKCVAVFKEALTNDELECLTSDETSFSSFNALALANNYTII
;
A
#
# COMPACT_ATOMS: atom_id res chain seq x y z
N LEU A 1 -19.63 0.83 10.77
CA LEU A 1 -18.73 -0.09 11.41
C LEU A 1 -17.50 -0.17 10.53
N ALA A 2 -16.34 0.22 11.06
CA ALA A 2 -15.09 0.02 10.38
C ALA A 2 -14.81 -1.49 10.33
N ASP A 3 -14.55 -2.02 9.13
CA ASP A 3 -14.04 -3.38 8.99
C ASP A 3 -12.57 -3.36 9.45
N ALA A 4 -12.33 -3.87 10.64
CA ALA A 4 -10.98 -4.08 11.12
C ALA A 4 -10.57 -5.51 10.78
N ALA A 5 -9.60 -5.68 9.93
CA ALA A 5 -8.96 -6.97 9.69
C ALA A 5 -7.99 -7.26 10.85
N PHE A 6 -8.52 -7.75 11.96
CA PHE A 6 -7.70 -8.15 13.11
C PHE A 6 -6.86 -9.38 12.74
N GLY A 7 -5.56 -9.31 12.97
CA GLY A 7 -4.64 -10.41 12.75
C GLY A 7 -4.25 -10.66 11.29
N ALA A 8 -4.55 -9.73 10.39
CA ALA A 8 -4.18 -9.83 8.97
C ALA A 8 -2.71 -9.50 8.69
N GLY A 9 -1.89 -9.35 9.71
CA GLY A 9 -0.46 -9.13 9.57
C GLY A 9 0.29 -9.69 10.77
N SER A 10 1.43 -10.24 10.52
CA SER A 10 2.42 -10.59 11.53
C SER A 10 3.80 -10.33 10.95
N SER A 11 4.82 -10.27 11.78
CA SER A 11 6.22 -10.22 11.32
C SER A 11 6.60 -11.39 10.40
N ASP A 12 5.83 -12.48 10.45
CA ASP A 12 6.04 -13.63 9.58
C ASP A 12 5.46 -13.40 8.17
N LEU A 13 4.48 -12.52 8.02
CA LEU A 13 3.82 -12.19 6.76
C LEU A 13 4.29 -10.87 6.16
N ILE A 14 4.83 -9.97 6.98
CA ILE A 14 5.33 -8.65 6.58
C ILE A 14 6.84 -8.60 6.75
N ASN A 15 7.57 -8.38 5.65
CA ASN A 15 8.99 -8.09 5.74
C ASN A 15 9.17 -6.57 5.90
N SER A 16 9.72 -6.14 7.03
CA SER A 16 9.88 -4.71 7.33
C SER A 16 10.98 -4.02 6.52
N THR A 17 11.92 -4.79 5.95
CA THR A 17 13.07 -4.23 5.24
C THR A 17 12.87 -4.10 3.74
N GLU A 18 11.89 -4.83 3.19
CA GLU A 18 11.48 -4.73 1.80
C GLU A 18 10.11 -5.36 1.58
N GLY A 19 9.43 -4.99 0.51
CA GLY A 19 8.16 -5.60 0.16
C GLY A 19 7.31 -4.74 -0.76
N VAL A 20 6.07 -5.17 -0.95
CA VAL A 20 5.04 -4.41 -1.66
C VAL A 20 3.74 -4.47 -0.88
N LEU A 21 3.13 -3.31 -0.65
CA LEU A 21 1.73 -3.19 -0.27
C LEU A 21 0.93 -2.89 -1.53
N TYR A 22 0.03 -3.81 -1.89
CA TYR A 22 -0.87 -3.67 -3.04
C TYR A 22 -2.31 -3.52 -2.57
N ALA A 23 -3.07 -2.65 -3.25
CA ALA A 23 -4.50 -2.53 -3.08
C ALA A 23 -5.21 -2.25 -4.42
N GLU A 24 -6.32 -2.95 -4.69
CA GLU A 24 -7.29 -2.53 -5.69
C GLU A 24 -8.52 -2.00 -4.96
N SER A 25 -8.62 -0.68 -4.89
CA SER A 25 -9.57 0.01 -4.02
C SER A 25 -10.23 1.22 -4.66
N LYS A 26 -11.39 1.59 -4.11
CA LYS A 26 -12.06 2.86 -4.42
C LYS A 26 -12.67 3.47 -3.17
N SER A 27 -12.78 4.79 -3.16
CA SER A 27 -13.54 5.51 -2.13
C SER A 27 -15.03 5.28 -2.27
N GLN A 28 -15.74 5.33 -1.16
CA GLN A 28 -17.20 5.25 -1.17
C GLN A 28 -17.86 6.60 -1.46
N ILE A 29 -17.19 7.69 -1.18
CA ILE A 29 -17.71 9.05 -1.26
C ILE A 29 -16.67 9.95 -1.92
N GLU A 30 -17.10 10.86 -2.81
CA GLU A 30 -16.30 12.03 -3.17
C GLU A 30 -16.07 12.86 -1.90
N THR A 31 -14.84 12.90 -1.44
CA THR A 31 -14.52 13.55 -0.18
C THR A 31 -14.52 15.05 -0.36
N THR A 32 -15.61 15.70 0.00
CA THR A 32 -15.75 17.15 -0.08
C THR A 32 -15.00 17.92 1.00
N SER A 33 -14.44 17.28 2.01
CA SER A 33 -13.49 17.93 2.92
C SER A 33 -12.90 16.98 3.97
N GLY A 34 -11.59 16.91 4.03
CA GLY A 34 -10.83 16.58 5.24
C GLY A 34 -10.77 15.11 5.69
N TYR A 35 -11.48 14.21 5.05
CA TYR A 35 -11.41 12.81 5.39
C TYR A 35 -10.29 12.14 4.58
N ASN A 36 -9.38 11.53 5.29
CA ASN A 36 -8.31 10.72 4.73
C ASN A 36 -8.66 9.26 4.93
N TYR A 37 -8.53 8.45 3.90
CA TYR A 37 -8.78 7.00 3.95
C TYR A 37 -7.47 6.27 3.79
N TYR A 38 -7.17 5.34 4.69
CA TYR A 38 -5.85 4.74 4.79
C TYR A 38 -5.89 3.22 4.71
N ILE A 39 -4.89 2.66 4.02
CA ILE A 39 -4.48 1.27 4.14
C ILE A 39 -3.01 1.32 4.53
N SER A 40 -2.63 0.66 5.60
CA SER A 40 -1.29 0.79 6.17
C SER A 40 -0.66 -0.54 6.56
N LEU A 41 0.68 -0.56 6.52
CA LEU A 41 1.50 -1.50 7.28
C LEU A 41 2.15 -0.73 8.43
N SER A 42 2.05 -1.22 9.65
CA SER A 42 2.52 -0.51 10.85
C SER A 42 3.02 -1.45 11.94
N ASP A 43 3.51 -0.86 13.02
CA ASP A 43 3.79 -1.51 14.29
C ASP A 43 2.63 -1.37 15.30
N GLY A 44 1.44 -0.98 14.85
CA GLY A 44 0.30 -0.64 15.68
C GLY A 44 0.35 0.79 16.25
N THR A 45 1.33 1.59 15.80
CA THR A 45 1.49 2.97 16.23
C THR A 45 1.69 3.93 15.07
N SER A 46 1.59 5.23 15.33
CA SER A 46 1.91 6.27 14.35
C SER A 46 3.41 6.46 14.10
N ALA A 47 4.27 5.77 14.84
CA ALA A 47 5.72 5.96 14.77
C ALA A 47 6.36 5.22 13.60
N ASN A 48 5.94 3.99 13.33
CA ASN A 48 6.49 3.19 12.24
C ASN A 48 5.35 2.72 11.35
N ARG A 49 5.26 3.30 10.16
CA ARG A 49 4.19 2.96 9.22
C ARG A 49 4.50 3.35 7.79
N ILE A 50 3.99 2.55 6.88
CA ILE A 50 3.84 2.83 5.46
C ILE A 50 2.35 2.91 5.20
N GLU A 51 1.88 3.94 4.48
CA GLU A 51 0.46 4.12 4.23
C GLU A 51 0.15 4.56 2.81
N ILE A 52 -0.89 3.94 2.23
CA ILE A 52 -1.60 4.44 1.06
C ILE A 52 -2.74 5.30 1.60
N ARG A 53 -2.73 6.57 1.24
CA ARG A 53 -3.70 7.55 1.71
C ARG A 53 -4.53 8.11 0.55
N GLN A 54 -5.84 8.12 0.69
CA GLN A 54 -6.77 8.73 -0.26
C GLN A 54 -7.30 10.03 0.33
N THR A 55 -7.10 11.14 -0.34
CA THR A 55 -7.55 12.46 0.10
C THR A 55 -8.20 13.21 -1.04
N SER A 56 -9.49 13.51 -0.96
CA SER A 56 -10.21 14.25 -2.01
C SER A 56 -10.00 13.60 -3.40
N THR A 57 -9.11 14.15 -4.24
CA THR A 57 -8.78 13.65 -5.58
C THR A 57 -7.34 13.15 -5.68
N ASN A 58 -6.68 12.92 -4.54
CA ASN A 58 -5.29 12.52 -4.50
C ASN A 58 -5.11 11.12 -3.94
N LEU A 59 -4.24 10.36 -4.58
CA LEU A 59 -3.60 9.19 -3.97
C LEU A 59 -2.20 9.59 -3.52
N GLN A 60 -1.91 9.32 -2.25
CA GLN A 60 -0.64 9.62 -1.63
C GLN A 60 -0.05 8.37 -1.02
N PHE A 61 1.24 8.29 -1.11
CA PHE A 61 2.03 7.39 -0.31
C PHE A 61 2.82 8.20 0.71
N LEU A 62 2.87 7.73 1.94
CA LEU A 62 3.60 8.36 3.02
C LEU A 62 4.23 7.31 3.93
N TRP A 63 5.41 7.60 4.50
CA TRP A 63 5.99 6.72 5.50
C TRP A 63 6.66 7.49 6.65
N ARG A 64 6.71 6.81 7.80
CA ARG A 64 7.36 7.28 9.02
C ARG A 64 8.23 6.18 9.60
N VAL A 65 9.38 6.57 10.13
CA VAL A 65 10.32 5.68 10.82
C VAL A 65 10.70 6.32 12.15
N GLY A 66 10.48 5.63 13.25
CA GLY A 66 10.78 6.14 14.61
C GLY A 66 10.07 7.46 14.93
N GLY A 67 8.86 7.67 14.45
CA GLY A 67 8.09 8.90 14.63
C GLY A 67 8.45 10.03 13.66
N VAL A 68 9.53 9.89 12.89
CA VAL A 68 9.99 10.91 11.95
C VAL A 68 9.32 10.70 10.59
N TYR A 69 8.69 11.77 10.08
CA TYR A 69 8.21 11.80 8.68
C TYR A 69 9.40 11.75 7.73
N GLN A 70 9.37 10.80 6.80
CA GLN A 70 10.47 10.56 5.87
C GLN A 70 10.17 11.10 4.47
N GLY A 71 8.91 11.24 4.09
CA GLY A 71 8.51 11.78 2.80
C GLY A 71 7.18 11.24 2.30
N GLU A 72 6.80 11.73 1.11
CA GLU A 72 5.60 11.29 0.41
C GLU A 72 5.79 11.31 -1.11
N LEU A 73 4.99 10.50 -1.80
CA LEU A 73 4.74 10.60 -3.24
C LEU A 73 3.24 10.82 -3.44
N THR A 74 2.89 11.77 -4.30
CA THR A 74 1.49 12.16 -4.51
C THR A 74 1.14 12.11 -5.99
N LYS A 75 0.00 11.50 -6.31
CA LYS A 75 -0.68 11.63 -7.59
C LYS A 75 -2.01 12.36 -7.40
N SER A 76 -2.11 13.54 -8.00
CA SER A 76 -3.32 14.37 -7.99
C SER A 76 -4.19 14.09 -9.21
N GLY A 77 -5.47 14.46 -9.11
CA GLY A 77 -6.44 14.35 -10.21
C GLY A 77 -6.84 12.92 -10.54
N ILE A 78 -6.84 12.05 -9.55
CA ILE A 78 -7.31 10.67 -9.66
C ILE A 78 -8.81 10.61 -9.36
N ASP A 79 -9.55 9.87 -10.18
CA ASP A 79 -10.93 9.51 -9.87
C ASP A 79 -10.94 8.37 -8.84
N LEU A 80 -11.14 8.71 -7.59
CA LEU A 80 -11.19 7.78 -6.48
C LEU A 80 -12.53 7.04 -6.38
N THR A 81 -13.56 7.41 -7.16
CA THR A 81 -14.85 6.70 -7.20
C THR A 81 -14.78 5.44 -8.04
N ASN A 82 -13.79 5.34 -8.91
CA ASN A 82 -13.43 4.14 -9.64
C ASN A 82 -12.36 3.33 -8.89
N PHE A 83 -12.33 2.02 -9.16
CA PHE A 83 -11.27 1.18 -8.63
C PHE A 83 -9.93 1.57 -9.25
N ASN A 84 -8.96 1.81 -8.39
CA ASN A 84 -7.57 2.05 -8.76
C ASN A 84 -6.71 0.91 -8.22
N LYS A 85 -5.80 0.43 -9.03
CA LYS A 85 -4.78 -0.55 -8.66
C LYS A 85 -3.53 0.18 -8.23
N ILE A 86 -3.15 -0.01 -6.99
CA ILE A 86 -2.13 0.77 -6.31
C ILE A 86 -1.08 -0.19 -5.77
N ALA A 87 0.18 0.05 -6.08
CA ALA A 87 1.29 -0.70 -5.51
C ALA A 87 2.34 0.24 -4.92
N LEU A 88 2.71 -0.05 -3.70
CA LEU A 88 3.74 0.64 -2.95
C LEU A 88 4.87 -0.33 -2.66
N LYS A 89 5.95 -0.21 -3.41
CA LYS A 89 7.20 -0.94 -3.19
C LYS A 89 8.08 -0.20 -2.20
N TYR A 90 8.69 -0.93 -1.28
CA TYR A 90 9.73 -0.41 -0.39
C TYR A 90 10.91 -1.39 -0.31
N SER A 91 12.12 -0.84 -0.33
CA SER A 91 13.38 -1.58 -0.18
C SER A 91 14.49 -0.62 0.26
N SER A 92 15.63 -1.14 0.64
CA SER A 92 16.80 -0.32 1.01
C SER A 92 17.32 0.55 -0.15
N SER A 93 17.07 0.17 -1.40
CA SER A 93 17.48 0.93 -2.57
C SER A 93 16.48 1.99 -3.00
N GLU A 94 15.20 1.71 -2.87
CA GLU A 94 14.15 2.63 -3.31
C GLU A 94 12.81 2.38 -2.63
N ILE A 95 12.01 3.44 -2.58
CA ILE A 95 10.55 3.36 -2.46
C ILE A 95 9.97 3.83 -3.79
N ALA A 96 9.02 3.06 -4.35
CA ALA A 96 8.36 3.39 -5.61
C ALA A 96 6.85 3.27 -5.48
N PHE A 97 6.12 4.21 -6.10
CA PHE A 97 4.67 4.27 -6.07
C PHE A 97 4.10 4.12 -7.47
N TRP A 98 3.20 3.15 -7.63
CA TRP A 98 2.57 2.78 -8.90
C TRP A 98 1.06 2.88 -8.79
N ILE A 99 0.42 3.42 -9.84
CA ILE A 99 -1.03 3.51 -9.95
C ILE A 99 -1.42 3.20 -11.40
N ASN A 100 -2.27 2.18 -11.59
CA ASN A 100 -2.83 1.83 -12.90
C ASN A 100 -1.75 1.76 -14.00
N SER A 101 -0.73 0.92 -13.81
CA SER A 101 0.46 0.71 -14.66
C SER A 101 1.44 1.88 -14.73
N ILE A 102 1.19 2.98 -14.08
CA ILE A 102 2.05 4.17 -14.17
C ILE A 102 2.89 4.30 -12.90
N LYS A 103 4.21 4.36 -13.07
CA LYS A 103 5.12 4.72 -11.98
C LYS A 103 5.00 6.21 -11.68
N ILE A 104 4.50 6.56 -10.52
CA ILE A 104 4.26 7.94 -10.10
C ILE A 104 5.54 8.61 -9.66
N GLY A 105 6.40 7.87 -8.97
CA GLY A 105 7.67 8.39 -8.51
C GLY A 105 8.50 7.36 -7.77
N THR A 106 9.72 7.77 -7.45
CA THR A 106 10.70 6.97 -6.71
C THR A 106 11.46 7.86 -5.74
N ILE A 107 11.73 7.33 -4.56
CA ILE A 107 12.65 7.91 -3.59
C ILE A 107 13.81 6.95 -3.42
N SER A 108 15.02 7.40 -3.69
CA SER A 108 16.24 6.58 -3.63
C SER A 108 16.85 6.58 -2.25
N ASN A 109 17.39 5.43 -1.84
CA ASN A 109 18.06 5.21 -0.55
C ASN A 109 17.24 5.70 0.65
N PRO A 110 15.98 5.25 0.80
CA PRO A 110 15.13 5.70 1.89
C PRO A 110 15.63 5.16 3.24
N THR A 111 15.31 5.87 4.31
CA THR A 111 15.39 5.29 5.65
C THR A 111 14.24 4.30 5.82
N LEU A 112 14.56 3.06 6.13
CA LEU A 112 13.58 2.00 6.36
C LEU A 112 13.60 1.52 7.82
N TYR A 113 12.74 0.54 8.06
CA TYR A 113 12.55 -0.07 9.37
C TYR A 113 13.62 -1.12 9.65
N LEU A 114 13.84 -1.40 10.91
CA LEU A 114 14.53 -2.61 11.33
C LEU A 114 13.66 -3.84 11.05
N ALA A 115 14.28 -5.00 10.94
CA ALA A 115 13.56 -6.25 10.77
C ALA A 115 12.51 -6.44 11.89
N ASN A 116 11.37 -7.02 11.54
CA ASN A 116 10.25 -7.31 12.45
C ASN A 116 9.61 -6.06 13.11
N THR A 117 9.77 -4.87 12.52
CA THR A 117 9.12 -3.65 13.02
C THR A 117 7.66 -3.59 12.60
N LEU A 118 7.38 -3.81 11.29
CA LEU A 118 6.01 -3.80 10.78
C LEU A 118 5.35 -5.15 11.06
N THR A 119 4.24 -5.12 11.78
CA THR A 119 3.56 -6.33 12.27
C THR A 119 2.07 -6.37 11.98
N GLU A 120 1.52 -5.28 11.42
CA GLU A 120 0.09 -5.15 11.16
C GLU A 120 -0.19 -4.62 9.77
N LEU A 121 -1.21 -5.22 9.12
CA LEU A 121 -1.93 -4.66 7.98
C LEU A 121 -3.25 -4.11 8.52
N ALA A 122 -3.49 -2.82 8.37
CA ALA A 122 -4.69 -2.18 8.88
C ALA A 122 -5.41 -1.35 7.80
N PHE A 123 -6.73 -1.23 7.96
CA PHE A 123 -7.57 -0.34 7.15
C PHE A 123 -7.80 0.98 7.87
N ASP A 124 -6.72 1.53 8.37
CA ASP A 124 -6.63 2.81 9.05
C ASP A 124 -5.22 3.41 8.91
N ASP A 125 -4.91 4.46 9.66
CA ASP A 125 -3.60 5.12 9.63
C ASP A 125 -2.50 4.39 10.41
N GLY A 126 -2.71 3.12 10.75
CA GLY A 126 -1.75 2.29 11.48
C GLY A 126 -1.72 2.56 12.99
N ALA A 127 -2.60 3.43 13.50
CA ALA A 127 -2.71 3.76 14.92
C ALA A 127 -4.17 3.81 15.41
N GLY A 128 -5.10 3.25 14.63
CA GLY A 128 -6.52 3.19 14.96
C GLY A 128 -7.30 4.46 14.67
N GLY A 129 -6.81 5.32 13.75
CA GLY A 129 -7.50 6.51 13.27
C GLY A 129 -7.68 6.54 11.77
N ASN A 130 -8.47 7.48 11.24
CA ASN A 130 -8.63 7.70 9.79
C ASN A 130 -8.99 6.42 9.00
N TYR A 131 -10.04 5.76 9.43
CA TYR A 131 -10.47 4.47 8.87
C TYR A 131 -10.73 4.52 7.37
N PHE A 132 -10.39 3.45 6.67
CA PHE A 132 -10.71 3.27 5.26
C PHE A 132 -12.23 3.16 5.08
N LEU A 133 -12.81 4.10 4.32
CA LEU A 133 -14.23 4.12 3.93
C LEU A 133 -14.34 3.94 2.42
N GLY A 134 -14.34 2.70 1.98
CA GLY A 134 -14.35 2.39 0.55
C GLY A 134 -14.70 0.94 0.28
N LYS A 135 -14.35 0.50 -0.91
CA LYS A 135 -14.45 -0.90 -1.30
C LYS A 135 -13.08 -1.37 -1.79
N ASN A 136 -12.67 -2.52 -1.33
CA ASN A 136 -11.50 -3.22 -1.83
C ASN A 136 -11.94 -4.44 -2.63
N LYS A 137 -11.31 -4.66 -3.78
CA LYS A 137 -11.40 -5.94 -4.49
C LYS A 137 -10.28 -6.87 -4.06
N CYS A 138 -9.09 -6.30 -3.80
CA CYS A 138 -7.93 -7.03 -3.36
C CYS A 138 -7.04 -6.13 -2.50
N VAL A 139 -6.46 -6.71 -1.45
CA VAL A 139 -5.32 -6.15 -0.73
C VAL A 139 -4.32 -7.28 -0.55
N ALA A 140 -3.06 -7.03 -0.86
CA ALA A 140 -2.00 -8.03 -0.75
C ALA A 140 -0.71 -7.41 -0.21
N VAL A 141 0.07 -8.22 0.49
CA VAL A 141 1.42 -7.87 0.95
C VAL A 141 2.39 -8.89 0.37
N PHE A 142 3.39 -8.40 -0.34
CA PHE A 142 4.51 -9.22 -0.83
C PHE A 142 5.71 -8.99 0.08
N LYS A 143 6.40 -10.07 0.45
CA LYS A 143 7.57 -10.02 1.33
C LYS A 143 8.84 -9.56 0.62
N GLU A 144 8.80 -9.53 -0.71
CA GLU A 144 9.92 -9.16 -1.58
C GLU A 144 9.56 -7.92 -2.38
N ALA A 145 10.57 -7.11 -2.66
CA ALA A 145 10.43 -5.95 -3.53
C ALA A 145 10.33 -6.41 -4.99
N LEU A 146 9.14 -6.35 -5.55
CA LEU A 146 8.89 -6.70 -6.95
C LEU A 146 9.66 -5.78 -7.91
N THR A 147 9.99 -6.31 -9.09
CA THR A 147 10.60 -5.54 -10.19
C THR A 147 9.62 -4.50 -10.76
N ASN A 148 10.13 -3.57 -11.55
CA ASN A 148 9.26 -2.58 -12.20
C ASN A 148 8.26 -3.21 -13.16
N ASP A 149 8.68 -4.22 -13.93
CA ASP A 149 7.83 -4.92 -14.89
C ASP A 149 6.70 -5.69 -14.18
N GLU A 150 7.03 -6.32 -13.03
CA GLU A 150 6.03 -6.98 -12.19
C GLU A 150 5.03 -5.98 -11.58
N LEU A 151 5.49 -4.80 -11.14
CA LEU A 151 4.62 -3.75 -10.60
C LEU A 151 3.73 -3.13 -11.68
N GLU A 152 4.24 -2.92 -12.88
CA GLU A 152 3.47 -2.47 -14.03
C GLU A 152 2.37 -3.49 -14.37
N CYS A 153 2.74 -4.77 -14.45
CA CYS A 153 1.79 -5.86 -14.69
C CYS A 153 0.74 -5.97 -13.57
N LEU A 154 1.16 -5.94 -12.31
CA LEU A 154 0.30 -6.05 -11.14
C LEU A 154 -0.75 -4.93 -11.08
N THR A 155 -0.37 -3.73 -11.53
CA THR A 155 -1.25 -2.55 -11.51
C THR A 155 -1.94 -2.29 -12.84
N SER A 156 -1.75 -3.13 -13.88
CA SER A 156 -2.39 -2.97 -15.19
C SER A 156 -3.87 -3.34 -15.17
N ASP A 157 -4.65 -2.72 -16.04
CA ASP A 157 -6.05 -3.09 -16.28
C ASP A 157 -6.17 -4.36 -17.16
N GLU A 158 -5.09 -4.70 -17.85
CA GLU A 158 -5.05 -5.91 -18.64
C GLU A 158 -5.00 -7.13 -17.73
N THR A 159 -6.13 -7.72 -17.59
CA THR A 159 -6.34 -8.96 -16.86
C THR A 159 -6.22 -8.91 -15.32
N SER A 160 -7.20 -8.43 -14.67
CA SER A 160 -7.82 -9.11 -13.54
C SER A 160 -6.99 -10.29 -12.92
N PHE A 161 -7.66 -11.20 -12.40
CA PHE A 161 -7.25 -12.38 -11.63
C PHE A 161 -6.23 -13.35 -12.30
N SER A 162 -6.18 -13.43 -13.63
CA SER A 162 -5.25 -14.34 -14.32
C SER A 162 -3.79 -13.90 -14.29
N SER A 163 -3.51 -12.60 -14.34
CA SER A 163 -2.14 -12.09 -14.22
C SER A 163 -1.64 -12.11 -12.79
N PHE A 164 -2.51 -11.88 -11.80
CA PHE A 164 -2.15 -12.03 -10.39
C PHE A 164 -1.77 -13.48 -10.06
N ASN A 165 -2.58 -14.45 -10.51
CA ASN A 165 -2.26 -15.86 -10.35
C ASN A 165 -1.02 -16.28 -11.14
N ALA A 166 -0.83 -15.77 -12.36
CA ALA A 166 0.35 -16.05 -13.16
C ALA A 166 1.62 -15.49 -12.51
N LEU A 167 1.55 -14.28 -11.97
CA LEU A 167 2.66 -13.66 -11.24
C LEU A 167 3.00 -14.45 -9.96
N ALA A 168 1.97 -14.84 -9.20
CA ALA A 168 2.14 -15.64 -7.99
C ALA A 168 2.76 -17.01 -8.30
N LEU A 169 2.28 -17.70 -9.34
CA LEU A 169 2.81 -18.98 -9.77
C LEU A 169 4.26 -18.87 -10.30
N ALA A 170 4.57 -17.83 -11.08
CA ALA A 170 5.90 -17.62 -11.64
C ALA A 170 6.96 -17.36 -10.55
N ASN A 171 6.56 -16.79 -9.42
CA ASN A 171 7.45 -16.42 -8.32
C ASN A 171 7.28 -17.28 -7.06
N ASN A 172 6.52 -18.38 -7.14
CA ASN A 172 6.21 -19.26 -5.99
C ASN A 172 5.56 -18.53 -4.80
N TYR A 173 4.81 -17.48 -5.03
CA TYR A 173 4.05 -16.81 -3.99
C TYR A 173 2.80 -17.61 -3.61
N THR A 174 2.53 -17.69 -2.32
CA THR A 174 1.27 -18.26 -1.82
C THR A 174 0.24 -17.15 -1.68
N ILE A 175 -0.85 -17.25 -2.43
CA ILE A 175 -2.01 -16.37 -2.24
C ILE A 175 -2.80 -16.95 -1.06
N ILE A 176 -2.96 -16.15 -0.03
CA ILE A 176 -3.68 -16.52 1.19
C ILE A 176 -5.08 -15.88 1.13
#